data_9bc827c785373e97b525b6e61e89b84b
#
_entry.id   9bc827c785373e97b525b6e61e89b84b
#
_cell.length_a   1.000
_cell.length_b   1.000
_cell.length_c   1.000
_cell.angle_alpha   90.00
_cell.angle_beta   90.00
_cell.angle_gamma   90.00
#
_symmetry.space_group_name_H-M   'P 1'
#
loop_
_entity.id
_entity.type
_entity.pdbx_description
1 polymer ?
#
loop_
_entity_poly.entity_id
_entity_poly.type
_entity_poly.pdbx_seq_one_letter_code
_entity_poly.pdbx_strand_id
1 'polypeptide(L)'
;KPPIETFNKFKDKFYELSRKAGKKQYLVPYLMSSHPGSTLKDAVYLAEYLYKNHMRPEQVQDFYPTPGTVSTCMFYTGLDPYTLKPVFVEKTAEGKALQRALLQYYEPRNAEKVIKALKMTHREDLIPLLVPAEGRIAVQRSARRAEAADVTIHGDGTYTVRPRGKGGKPQSRSAAPAGRNPAGRQPSPGARFAPHSAPAHKPKNNQQKENTSWKTSKKKK
;
A
#
# COMPACT_ATOMS: atom_id res chain seq x y z
N LYS A 1 -16.66 -2.27 12.59
CA LYS A 1 -16.95 -1.78 11.23
C LYS A 1 -18.25 -2.39 10.74
N PRO A 2 -19.06 -1.69 9.93
CA PRO A 2 -20.28 -2.27 9.36
C PRO A 2 -19.96 -3.45 8.44
N PRO A 3 -20.84 -4.44 8.32
CA PRO A 3 -20.67 -5.57 7.42
C PRO A 3 -20.70 -5.12 5.96
N ILE A 4 -20.09 -5.92 5.07
CA ILE A 4 -19.93 -5.60 3.63
C ILE A 4 -21.28 -5.45 2.91
N GLU A 5 -22.31 -6.14 3.38
CA GLU A 5 -23.68 -6.07 2.85
C GLU A 5 -24.26 -4.64 2.96
N THR A 6 -23.88 -3.90 4.00
CA THR A 6 -24.27 -2.48 4.14
C THR A 6 -23.69 -1.63 3.03
N PHE A 7 -22.42 -1.85 2.69
CA PHE A 7 -21.78 -1.18 1.57
C PHE A 7 -22.43 -1.57 0.23
N ASN A 8 -22.72 -2.84 0.02
CA ASN A 8 -23.36 -3.31 -1.21
C ASN A 8 -24.73 -2.65 -1.42
N LYS A 9 -25.58 -2.63 -0.39
CA LYS A 9 -26.88 -1.94 -0.42
C LYS A 9 -26.72 -0.45 -0.74
N PHE A 10 -25.75 0.21 -0.11
CA PHE A 10 -25.45 1.61 -0.38
C PHE A 10 -25.01 1.82 -1.83
N LYS A 11 -24.09 1.00 -2.33
CA LYS A 11 -23.58 1.07 -3.72
C LYS A 11 -24.73 0.96 -4.74
N ASP A 12 -25.59 -0.03 -4.56
CA ASP A 12 -26.70 -0.26 -5.48
C ASP A 12 -27.68 0.91 -5.46
N LYS A 13 -27.99 1.42 -4.29
CA LYS A 13 -28.87 2.59 -4.13
C LYS A 13 -28.26 3.86 -4.70
N PHE A 14 -26.96 4.06 -4.51
CA PHE A 14 -26.23 5.19 -5.07
C PHE A 14 -26.33 5.22 -6.61
N TYR A 15 -26.08 4.10 -7.27
CA TYR A 15 -26.14 4.03 -8.74
C TYR A 15 -27.58 4.10 -9.26
N GLU A 16 -28.57 3.58 -8.54
CA GLU A 16 -29.98 3.75 -8.87
C GLU A 16 -30.37 5.23 -8.87
N LEU A 17 -30.04 5.95 -7.80
CA LEU A 17 -30.36 7.38 -7.65
C LEU A 17 -29.60 8.24 -8.66
N SER A 18 -28.33 7.94 -8.92
CA SER A 18 -27.53 8.65 -9.92
C SER A 18 -28.14 8.54 -11.32
N ARG A 19 -28.61 7.34 -11.69
CA ARG A 19 -29.33 7.14 -12.97
C ARG A 19 -30.64 7.89 -13.02
N LYS A 20 -31.45 7.86 -11.95
CA LYS A 20 -32.70 8.61 -11.86
C LYS A 20 -32.48 10.11 -11.98
N ALA A 21 -31.40 10.63 -11.43
CA ALA A 21 -31.03 12.03 -11.50
C ALA A 21 -30.35 12.43 -12.83
N GLY A 22 -30.16 11.50 -13.77
CA GLY A 22 -29.43 11.75 -15.02
C GLY A 22 -27.97 12.15 -14.84
N LYS A 23 -27.38 11.84 -13.67
CA LYS A 23 -26.00 12.21 -13.33
C LYS A 23 -25.04 11.04 -13.54
N LYS A 24 -23.87 11.32 -14.11
CA LYS A 24 -22.78 10.37 -14.24
C LYS A 24 -21.83 10.53 -13.04
N GLN A 25 -22.03 9.72 -12.01
CA GLN A 25 -21.28 9.75 -10.76
C GLN A 25 -20.63 8.39 -10.48
N TYR A 26 -19.50 8.42 -9.77
CA TYR A 26 -18.72 7.22 -9.46
C TYR A 26 -18.42 7.16 -7.97
N LEU A 27 -18.41 5.93 -7.43
CA LEU A 27 -17.88 5.66 -6.10
C LEU A 27 -16.40 5.32 -6.23
N VAL A 28 -15.55 6.06 -5.53
CA VAL A 28 -14.13 5.80 -5.44
C VAL A 28 -13.85 5.15 -4.09
N PRO A 29 -13.56 3.83 -4.03
CA PRO A 29 -13.27 3.18 -2.77
C PRO A 29 -11.92 3.63 -2.24
N TYR A 30 -11.88 4.05 -0.97
CA TYR A 30 -10.64 4.28 -0.24
C TYR A 30 -10.21 2.99 0.44
N LEU A 31 -9.13 2.40 -0.03
CA LEU A 31 -8.62 1.13 0.47
C LEU A 31 -7.29 1.30 1.20
N MET A 32 -7.17 0.55 2.28
CA MET A 32 -5.98 0.52 3.12
C MET A 32 -5.49 -0.92 3.27
N SER A 33 -4.21 -1.15 2.98
CA SER A 33 -3.56 -2.44 3.21
C SER A 33 -2.96 -2.52 4.62
N SER A 34 -2.74 -3.73 5.11
CA SER A 34 -2.05 -4.02 6.37
C SER A 34 -2.66 -3.36 7.60
N HIS A 35 -3.98 -3.13 7.61
CA HIS A 35 -4.68 -2.68 8.80
C HIS A 35 -4.61 -3.76 9.90
N PRO A 36 -4.42 -3.41 11.18
CA PRO A 36 -4.49 -4.37 12.27
C PRO A 36 -5.72 -5.26 12.17
N GLY A 37 -5.54 -6.58 12.29
CA GLY A 37 -6.56 -7.60 12.09
C GLY A 37 -6.69 -8.11 10.65
N SER A 38 -6.01 -7.51 9.67
CA SER A 38 -6.04 -7.97 8.28
C SER A 38 -4.88 -8.93 7.99
N THR A 39 -5.22 -10.18 7.76
CA THR A 39 -4.26 -11.22 7.34
C THR A 39 -4.06 -11.23 5.82
N LEU A 40 -3.07 -11.98 5.35
CA LEU A 40 -2.88 -12.18 3.91
C LEU A 40 -4.09 -12.86 3.25
N LYS A 41 -4.78 -13.77 3.97
CA LYS A 41 -6.01 -14.40 3.48
C LYS A 41 -7.13 -13.38 3.28
N ASP A 42 -7.28 -12.46 4.23
CA ASP A 42 -8.29 -11.40 4.13
C ASP A 42 -8.01 -10.47 2.94
N ALA A 43 -6.74 -10.18 2.67
CA ALA A 43 -6.33 -9.40 1.49
C ALA A 43 -6.66 -10.13 0.18
N VAL A 44 -6.52 -11.47 0.14
CA VAL A 44 -6.93 -12.29 -1.03
C VAL A 44 -8.45 -12.25 -1.21
N TYR A 45 -9.24 -12.40 -0.14
CA TYR A 45 -10.70 -12.27 -0.22
C TYR A 45 -11.13 -10.89 -0.71
N LEU A 46 -10.45 -9.83 -0.24
CA LEU A 46 -10.74 -8.48 -0.71
C LEU A 46 -10.38 -8.32 -2.20
N ALA A 47 -9.24 -8.86 -2.66
CA ALA A 47 -8.87 -8.83 -4.07
C ALA A 47 -9.90 -9.56 -4.95
N GLU A 48 -10.37 -10.72 -4.52
CA GLU A 48 -11.44 -11.48 -5.18
C GLU A 48 -12.75 -10.68 -5.23
N TYR A 49 -13.13 -10.02 -4.14
CA TYR A 49 -14.29 -9.15 -4.09
C TYR A 49 -14.17 -7.97 -5.06
N LEU A 50 -13.01 -7.31 -5.09
CA LEU A 50 -12.75 -6.21 -6.02
C LEU A 50 -12.86 -6.67 -7.48
N TYR A 51 -12.30 -7.83 -7.80
CA TYR A 51 -12.40 -8.42 -9.14
C TYR A 51 -13.86 -8.69 -9.53
N LYS A 52 -14.64 -9.38 -8.67
CA LYS A 52 -16.05 -9.69 -8.91
C LYS A 52 -16.94 -8.46 -9.08
N ASN A 53 -16.59 -7.36 -8.43
CA ASN A 53 -17.31 -6.09 -8.53
C ASN A 53 -16.71 -5.13 -9.57
N HIS A 54 -15.77 -5.56 -10.41
CA HIS A 54 -15.10 -4.76 -11.44
C HIS A 54 -14.44 -3.48 -10.88
N MET A 55 -13.97 -3.53 -9.65
CA MET A 55 -13.30 -2.42 -8.98
C MET A 55 -11.80 -2.49 -9.21
N ARG A 56 -11.21 -1.38 -9.67
CA ARG A 56 -9.76 -1.22 -9.89
C ARG A 56 -9.25 -0.01 -9.13
N PRO A 57 -8.92 -0.15 -7.84
CA PRO A 57 -8.48 0.97 -7.02
C PRO A 57 -7.13 1.50 -7.49
N GLU A 58 -7.07 2.75 -7.92
CA GLU A 58 -5.83 3.39 -8.35
C GLU A 58 -4.96 3.78 -7.15
N GLN A 59 -5.59 4.24 -6.08
CA GLN A 59 -4.92 4.68 -4.85
C GLN A 59 -5.15 3.68 -3.73
N VAL A 60 -4.07 3.12 -3.22
CA VAL A 60 -4.05 2.24 -2.06
C VAL A 60 -2.98 2.75 -1.10
N GLN A 61 -3.34 2.91 0.17
CA GLN A 61 -2.41 3.30 1.23
C GLN A 61 -2.12 2.13 2.15
N ASP A 62 -0.89 2.06 2.66
CA ASP A 62 -0.59 1.16 3.77
C ASP A 62 -1.08 1.80 5.07
N PHE A 63 -1.47 0.95 6.03
CA PHE A 63 -1.85 1.44 7.34
C PHE A 63 -0.71 2.25 7.96
N TYR A 64 -1.03 3.46 8.35
CA TYR A 64 -0.15 4.36 9.08
C TYR A 64 -0.72 4.61 10.49
N PRO A 65 0.04 4.32 11.56
CA PRO A 65 -0.44 4.52 12.92
C PRO A 65 -0.66 6.01 13.22
N THR A 66 -1.91 6.41 13.40
CA THR A 66 -2.27 7.78 13.78
C THR A 66 -2.50 7.85 15.28
N PRO A 67 -1.82 8.73 16.03
CA PRO A 67 -1.97 8.85 17.48
C PRO A 67 -3.44 9.03 17.89
N GLY A 68 -3.82 8.47 19.05
CA GLY A 68 -5.16 8.59 19.60
C GLY A 68 -6.22 7.67 18.96
N THR A 69 -5.84 6.75 18.07
CA THR A 69 -6.79 5.81 17.47
C THR A 69 -6.69 4.41 18.05
N VAL A 70 -7.82 3.71 18.09
CA VAL A 70 -7.91 2.29 18.50
C VAL A 70 -7.01 1.41 17.65
N SER A 71 -6.98 1.64 16.32
CA SER A 71 -6.14 0.88 15.40
C SER A 71 -4.65 1.06 15.69
N THR A 72 -4.23 2.23 16.14
CA THR A 72 -2.83 2.47 16.56
C THR A 72 -2.49 1.71 17.83
N CYS A 73 -3.40 1.64 18.79
CA CYS A 73 -3.24 0.81 19.97
C CYS A 73 -3.06 -0.66 19.56
N MET A 74 -3.94 -1.20 18.71
CA MET A 74 -3.82 -2.56 18.18
C MET A 74 -2.49 -2.79 17.46
N PHE A 75 -2.02 -1.83 16.68
CA PHE A 75 -0.77 -1.95 15.91
C PHE A 75 0.45 -2.12 16.81
N TYR A 76 0.53 -1.35 17.89
CA TYR A 76 1.69 -1.42 18.79
C TYR A 76 1.59 -2.55 19.80
N THR A 77 0.40 -2.80 20.36
CA THR A 77 0.20 -3.81 21.42
C THR A 77 -0.04 -5.22 20.87
N GLY A 78 -0.58 -5.34 19.66
CA GLY A 78 -1.07 -6.62 19.13
C GLY A 78 -2.34 -7.11 19.84
N LEU A 79 -3.04 -6.24 20.57
CA LEU A 79 -4.25 -6.57 21.34
C LEU A 79 -5.38 -5.64 20.95
N ASP A 80 -6.60 -6.17 20.97
CA ASP A 80 -7.82 -5.37 20.93
C ASP A 80 -8.01 -4.66 22.27
N PRO A 81 -8.02 -3.32 22.35
CA PRO A 81 -8.08 -2.60 23.61
C PRO A 81 -9.41 -2.76 24.37
N TYR A 82 -10.47 -3.23 23.73
CA TYR A 82 -11.75 -3.47 24.37
C TYR A 82 -11.90 -4.89 24.94
N THR A 83 -11.34 -5.88 24.25
CA THR A 83 -11.51 -7.29 24.59
C THR A 83 -10.22 -7.95 25.10
N LEU A 84 -9.08 -7.25 24.97
CA LEU A 84 -7.73 -7.75 25.26
C LEU A 84 -7.35 -9.02 24.50
N LYS A 85 -8.11 -9.36 23.46
CA LYS A 85 -7.79 -10.51 22.61
C LYS A 85 -6.66 -10.18 21.65
N PRO A 86 -5.79 -11.17 21.32
CA PRO A 86 -4.74 -10.98 20.32
C PRO A 86 -5.30 -10.57 18.96
N VAL A 87 -4.64 -9.59 18.33
CA VAL A 87 -4.96 -9.10 16.98
C VAL A 87 -3.72 -9.26 16.11
N PHE A 88 -3.89 -9.90 14.96
CA PHE A 88 -2.81 -10.02 13.98
C PHE A 88 -2.40 -8.64 13.47
N VAL A 89 -1.09 -8.41 13.39
CA VAL A 89 -0.51 -7.18 12.82
C VAL A 89 0.63 -7.54 11.90
N GLU A 90 0.47 -7.21 10.62
CA GLU A 90 1.53 -7.39 9.63
C GLU A 90 2.62 -6.33 9.83
N LYS A 91 3.78 -6.76 10.31
CA LYS A 91 4.95 -5.88 10.58
C LYS A 91 6.06 -6.03 9.53
N THR A 92 6.04 -7.11 8.76
CA THR A 92 7.08 -7.37 7.75
C THR A 92 6.90 -6.50 6.51
N ALA A 93 7.99 -6.01 5.95
CA ALA A 93 7.96 -5.24 4.71
C ALA A 93 7.39 -6.07 3.54
N GLU A 94 7.71 -7.36 3.53
CA GLU A 94 7.23 -8.28 2.51
C GLU A 94 5.72 -8.50 2.60
N GLY A 95 5.19 -8.84 3.78
CA GLY A 95 3.76 -9.05 3.99
C GLY A 95 2.93 -7.82 3.63
N LYS A 96 3.40 -6.61 4.00
CA LYS A 96 2.77 -5.34 3.59
C LYS A 96 2.77 -5.19 2.07
N ALA A 97 3.91 -5.47 1.41
CA ALA A 97 4.02 -5.38 -0.04
C ALA A 97 3.10 -6.37 -0.77
N LEU A 98 2.92 -7.59 -0.22
CA LEU A 98 2.01 -8.59 -0.77
C LEU A 98 0.54 -8.16 -0.62
N GLN A 99 0.14 -7.70 0.57
CA GLN A 99 -1.23 -7.22 0.81
C GLN A 99 -1.56 -6.02 -0.09
N ARG A 100 -0.63 -5.07 -0.25
CA ARG A 100 -0.80 -3.93 -1.14
C ARG A 100 -0.94 -4.34 -2.61
N ALA A 101 -0.09 -5.27 -3.06
CA ALA A 101 -0.12 -5.77 -4.43
C ALA A 101 -1.46 -6.43 -4.77
N LEU A 102 -2.07 -7.15 -3.82
CA LEU A 102 -3.39 -7.77 -3.99
C LEU A 102 -4.50 -6.73 -4.20
N LEU A 103 -4.42 -5.55 -3.58
CA LEU A 103 -5.40 -4.48 -3.79
C LEU A 103 -5.27 -3.82 -5.17
N GLN A 104 -4.08 -3.89 -5.78
CA GLN A 104 -3.80 -3.42 -7.14
C GLN A 104 -3.45 -4.61 -8.05
N TYR A 105 -4.24 -5.68 -7.97
CA TYR A 105 -4.02 -6.96 -8.63
C TYR A 105 -3.91 -6.86 -10.14
N TYR A 106 -4.61 -5.92 -10.74
CA TYR A 106 -4.69 -5.71 -12.19
C TYR A 106 -3.41 -5.09 -12.80
N GLU A 107 -2.51 -4.58 -11.97
CA GLU A 107 -1.25 -3.98 -12.43
C GLU A 107 -0.22 -5.06 -12.80
N PRO A 108 0.29 -5.11 -14.06
CA PRO A 108 1.26 -6.13 -14.47
C PRO A 108 2.52 -6.18 -13.62
N ARG A 109 2.97 -5.04 -13.11
CA ARG A 109 4.13 -4.93 -12.20
C ARG A 109 3.95 -5.64 -10.85
N ASN A 110 2.72 -5.87 -10.44
CA ASN A 110 2.39 -6.56 -9.20
C ASN A 110 2.22 -8.07 -9.38
N ALA A 111 2.26 -8.59 -10.62
CA ALA A 111 1.96 -9.98 -10.94
C ALA A 111 2.76 -10.98 -10.11
N GLU A 112 4.06 -10.78 -9.95
CA GLU A 112 4.93 -11.66 -9.17
C GLU A 112 4.49 -11.74 -7.70
N LYS A 113 4.22 -10.58 -7.09
CA LYS A 113 3.77 -10.49 -5.70
C LYS A 113 2.38 -11.10 -5.52
N VAL A 114 1.47 -10.86 -6.45
CA VAL A 114 0.11 -11.44 -6.42
C VAL A 114 0.18 -12.96 -6.53
N ILE A 115 0.96 -13.50 -7.47
CA ILE A 115 1.16 -14.95 -7.61
C ILE A 115 1.77 -15.54 -6.33
N LYS A 116 2.78 -14.87 -5.75
CA LYS A 116 3.39 -15.30 -4.48
C LYS A 116 2.36 -15.35 -3.35
N ALA A 117 1.58 -14.29 -3.18
CA ALA A 117 0.54 -14.21 -2.16
C ALA A 117 -0.54 -15.31 -2.32
N LEU A 118 -0.97 -15.58 -3.54
CA LEU A 118 -1.95 -16.62 -3.85
C LEU A 118 -1.40 -18.02 -3.56
N LYS A 119 -0.14 -18.30 -3.87
CA LYS A 119 0.53 -19.56 -3.50
C LYS A 119 0.64 -19.73 -1.99
N MET A 120 1.05 -18.69 -1.26
CA MET A 120 1.15 -18.73 0.21
C MET A 120 -0.20 -18.97 0.91
N THR A 121 -1.29 -18.60 0.26
CA THR A 121 -2.66 -18.77 0.81
C THR A 121 -3.40 -19.97 0.21
N HIS A 122 -2.74 -20.77 -0.65
CA HIS A 122 -3.34 -21.91 -1.38
C HIS A 122 -4.57 -21.52 -2.19
N ARG A 123 -4.53 -20.34 -2.84
CA ARG A 123 -5.59 -19.83 -3.72
C ARG A 123 -5.06 -19.61 -5.14
N GLU A 124 -4.33 -20.57 -5.67
CA GLU A 124 -3.78 -20.55 -7.03
C GLU A 124 -4.89 -20.56 -8.11
N ASP A 125 -6.07 -21.04 -7.74
CA ASP A 125 -7.31 -20.95 -8.53
C ASP A 125 -7.61 -19.51 -9.01
N LEU A 126 -7.19 -18.51 -8.26
CA LEU A 126 -7.40 -17.10 -8.58
C LEU A 126 -6.34 -16.50 -9.52
N ILE A 127 -5.23 -17.19 -9.79
CA ILE A 127 -4.16 -16.65 -10.66
C ILE A 127 -4.69 -16.26 -12.04
N PRO A 128 -5.46 -17.09 -12.76
CA PRO A 128 -5.97 -16.72 -14.08
C PRO A 128 -6.95 -15.56 -14.04
N LEU A 129 -7.61 -15.31 -12.89
CA LEU A 129 -8.60 -14.27 -12.72
C LEU A 129 -7.98 -12.93 -12.33
N LEU A 130 -7.08 -12.95 -11.33
CA LEU A 130 -6.51 -11.74 -10.75
C LEU A 130 -5.27 -11.24 -11.49
N VAL A 131 -4.47 -12.14 -12.08
CA VAL A 131 -3.21 -11.74 -12.71
C VAL A 131 -3.40 -11.55 -14.22
N PRO A 132 -3.14 -10.34 -14.76
CA PRO A 132 -3.23 -10.08 -16.19
C PRO A 132 -2.32 -11.02 -17.00
N ALA A 133 -2.73 -11.37 -18.22
CA ALA A 133 -1.96 -12.28 -19.08
C ALA A 133 -0.52 -11.79 -19.31
N GLU A 134 -0.34 -10.49 -19.52
CA GLU A 134 0.96 -9.85 -19.70
C GLU A 134 1.85 -10.04 -18.47
N GLY A 135 1.30 -9.86 -17.26
CA GLY A 135 2.00 -10.07 -16.00
C GLY A 135 2.42 -11.54 -15.81
N ARG A 136 1.55 -12.50 -16.15
CA ARG A 136 1.88 -13.94 -16.09
C ARG A 136 3.04 -14.29 -17.04
N ILE A 137 2.98 -13.77 -18.27
CA ILE A 137 4.05 -13.97 -19.25
C ILE A 137 5.36 -13.37 -18.79
N ALA A 138 5.33 -12.16 -18.20
CA ALA A 138 6.51 -11.50 -17.67
C ALA A 138 7.16 -12.33 -16.54
N VAL A 139 6.37 -12.84 -15.60
CA VAL A 139 6.85 -13.70 -14.50
C VAL A 139 7.44 -15.00 -15.04
N GLN A 140 6.79 -15.65 -16.02
CA GLN A 140 7.32 -16.87 -16.63
C GLN A 140 8.65 -16.61 -17.37
N ARG A 141 8.77 -15.48 -18.07
CA ARG A 141 10.02 -15.11 -18.74
C ARG A 141 11.15 -14.84 -17.75
N SER A 142 10.87 -14.16 -16.64
CA SER A 142 11.86 -13.92 -15.58
C SER A 142 12.31 -15.20 -14.91
N ALA A 143 11.40 -16.12 -14.61
CA ALA A 143 11.70 -17.43 -14.05
C ALA A 143 12.61 -18.24 -14.99
N ARG A 144 12.24 -18.38 -16.27
CA ARG A 144 13.07 -19.07 -17.28
C ARG A 144 14.45 -18.43 -17.43
N ARG A 145 14.54 -17.10 -17.33
CA ARG A 145 15.82 -16.39 -17.38
C ARG A 145 16.67 -16.67 -16.14
N ALA A 146 16.07 -16.76 -14.96
CA ALA A 146 16.76 -17.12 -13.72
C ALA A 146 17.27 -18.57 -13.75
N GLU A 147 16.46 -19.52 -14.22
CA GLU A 147 16.85 -20.93 -14.42
C GLU A 147 17.96 -21.09 -15.45
N ALA A 148 17.97 -20.23 -16.49
CA ALA A 148 18.98 -20.24 -17.54
C ALA A 148 20.28 -19.50 -17.15
N ALA A 149 20.36 -18.91 -15.96
CA ALA A 149 21.54 -18.22 -15.48
C ALA A 149 22.43 -19.13 -14.64
N ASP A 150 23.71 -19.16 -14.97
CA ASP A 150 24.73 -19.85 -14.17
C ASP A 150 25.41 -18.81 -13.26
N VAL A 151 25.30 -19.02 -11.93
CA VAL A 151 25.86 -18.09 -10.94
C VAL A 151 27.10 -18.74 -10.33
N THR A 152 28.28 -18.14 -10.59
CA THR A 152 29.53 -18.54 -9.95
C THR A 152 29.84 -17.55 -8.84
N ILE A 153 29.94 -18.03 -7.59
CA ILE A 153 30.38 -17.24 -6.43
C ILE A 153 31.89 -17.38 -6.30
N HIS A 154 32.59 -16.25 -6.24
CA HIS A 154 34.04 -16.18 -6.05
C HIS A 154 34.38 -16.09 -4.55
N GLY A 155 35.57 -16.55 -4.18
CA GLY A 155 36.00 -16.57 -2.78
C GLY A 155 36.18 -15.18 -2.13
N ASP A 156 36.19 -14.11 -2.92
CA ASP A 156 36.23 -12.70 -2.50
C ASP A 156 34.86 -12.10 -2.21
N GLY A 157 33.76 -12.91 -2.26
CA GLY A 157 32.39 -12.48 -2.07
C GLY A 157 31.77 -11.84 -3.31
N THR A 158 32.47 -11.81 -4.44
CA THR A 158 31.89 -11.40 -5.72
C THR A 158 31.15 -12.55 -6.39
N TYR A 159 30.22 -12.25 -7.30
CA TYR A 159 29.55 -13.29 -8.08
C TYR A 159 29.47 -12.91 -9.56
N THR A 160 29.58 -13.93 -10.42
CA THR A 160 29.42 -13.79 -11.86
C THR A 160 28.15 -14.51 -12.30
N VAL A 161 27.24 -13.81 -12.98
CA VAL A 161 26.03 -14.40 -13.57
C VAL A 161 26.29 -14.60 -15.07
N ARG A 162 26.31 -15.87 -15.51
CA ARG A 162 26.42 -16.21 -16.93
C ARG A 162 25.08 -16.72 -17.45
N PRO A 163 24.47 -16.11 -18.45
CA PRO A 163 23.29 -16.70 -19.08
C PRO A 163 23.73 -18.00 -19.79
N ARG A 164 23.01 -19.09 -19.55
CA ARG A 164 23.20 -20.37 -20.26
C ARG A 164 22.73 -20.21 -21.70
N GLY A 165 23.51 -19.56 -22.56
CA GLY A 165 23.22 -19.36 -23.95
C GLY A 165 24.46 -19.00 -24.74
N LYS A 166 24.54 -19.48 -25.98
CA LYS A 166 25.70 -19.28 -26.85
C LYS A 166 26.06 -17.78 -26.98
N GLY A 167 27.19 -17.34 -26.42
CA GLY A 167 27.85 -16.11 -26.78
C GLY A 167 27.67 -14.86 -25.95
N GLY A 168 27.08 -14.93 -24.73
CA GLY A 168 26.98 -13.77 -23.83
C GLY A 168 28.28 -13.47 -23.09
N LYS A 169 28.80 -12.24 -23.17
CA LYS A 169 29.92 -11.77 -22.36
C LYS A 169 29.51 -11.79 -20.86
N PRO A 170 30.37 -12.28 -19.94
CA PRO A 170 30.08 -12.28 -18.52
C PRO A 170 29.97 -10.84 -17.98
N GLN A 171 28.90 -10.55 -17.25
CA GLN A 171 28.79 -9.33 -16.47
C GLN A 171 29.21 -9.62 -15.04
N SER A 172 30.31 -9.03 -14.58
CA SER A 172 30.74 -9.05 -13.20
C SER A 172 30.05 -7.91 -12.44
N ARG A 173 29.37 -8.22 -11.35
CA ARG A 173 28.90 -7.23 -10.39
C ARG A 173 29.62 -7.49 -9.06
N SER A 174 30.34 -6.49 -8.57
CA SER A 174 30.87 -6.49 -7.21
C SER A 174 29.70 -6.32 -6.24
N ALA A 175 29.62 -7.16 -5.22
CA ALA A 175 28.78 -6.88 -4.07
C ALA A 175 29.25 -5.53 -3.49
N ALA A 176 28.34 -4.59 -3.31
CA ALA A 176 28.65 -3.39 -2.54
C ALA A 176 29.21 -3.82 -1.19
N PRO A 177 30.35 -3.29 -0.75
CA PRO A 177 30.90 -3.68 0.56
C PRO A 177 29.85 -3.36 1.61
N ALA A 178 29.48 -4.37 2.41
CA ALA A 178 28.67 -4.17 3.60
C ALA A 178 29.35 -3.07 4.40
N GLY A 179 28.65 -1.92 4.57
CA GLY A 179 29.20 -0.76 5.21
C GLY A 179 29.81 -1.15 6.55
N ARG A 180 31.12 -1.05 6.66
CA ARG A 180 31.80 -1.05 7.92
C ARG A 180 31.23 0.12 8.71
N ASN A 181 30.46 -0.17 9.74
CA ASN A 181 30.22 0.78 10.81
C ASN A 181 31.59 1.24 11.33
N PRO A 182 31.97 2.50 11.22
CA PRO A 182 33.14 2.99 11.94
C PRO A 182 32.75 3.01 13.41
N ALA A 183 33.19 1.97 14.14
CA ALA A 183 33.20 2.01 15.59
C ALA A 183 34.10 3.16 16.02
N GLY A 184 33.58 4.04 16.92
CA GLY A 184 34.39 4.90 17.75
C GLY A 184 34.68 6.30 17.21
N ARG A 185 33.67 7.16 17.17
CA ARG A 185 33.85 8.56 17.53
C ARG A 185 32.95 8.88 18.73
N GLN A 186 33.56 8.92 19.89
CA GLN A 186 32.96 9.54 21.06
C GLN A 186 32.69 11.03 20.75
N PRO A 187 31.48 11.54 21.03
CA PRO A 187 31.25 12.99 20.92
C PRO A 187 32.03 13.72 21.99
N SER A 188 32.86 14.68 21.57
CA SER A 188 33.52 15.65 22.45
C SER A 188 32.46 16.43 23.25
N PRO A 189 32.64 16.64 24.54
CA PRO A 189 31.71 17.44 25.35
C PRO A 189 31.95 18.94 25.04
N GLY A 190 30.98 19.61 24.42
CA GLY A 190 31.07 21.06 24.28
C GLY A 190 30.39 21.70 23.05
N ALA A 191 29.25 21.22 22.58
CA ALA A 191 28.44 22.02 21.68
C ALA A 191 27.15 22.46 22.41
N ARG A 192 27.14 23.69 22.87
CA ARG A 192 25.95 24.38 23.43
C ARG A 192 24.94 24.53 22.29
N PHE A 193 23.76 23.97 22.47
CA PHE A 193 22.59 24.24 21.61
C PHE A 193 22.18 25.71 21.79
N ALA A 194 22.31 26.49 20.74
CA ALA A 194 21.65 27.79 20.64
C ALA A 194 20.20 27.54 20.15
N PRO A 195 19.18 28.16 20.76
CA PRO A 195 17.80 28.02 20.30
C PRO A 195 17.63 28.79 18.99
N HIS A 196 17.18 28.10 17.95
CA HIS A 196 16.75 28.71 16.70
C HIS A 196 15.50 29.55 16.96
N SER A 197 15.67 30.88 16.88
CA SER A 197 14.60 31.87 16.83
C SER A 197 13.78 31.67 15.54
N ALA A 198 12.50 31.43 15.69
CA ALA A 198 11.53 31.41 14.61
C ALA A 198 11.40 32.81 13.97
N PRO A 199 11.24 32.91 12.62
CA PRO A 199 11.01 34.23 12.02
C PRO A 199 9.59 34.72 12.35
N ALA A 200 9.51 35.96 12.83
CA ALA A 200 8.27 36.64 13.15
C ALA A 200 7.41 36.86 11.89
N HIS A 201 6.24 36.24 11.85
CA HIS A 201 5.20 36.57 10.90
C HIS A 201 4.54 37.91 11.24
N LYS A 202 4.72 38.91 10.37
CA LYS A 202 3.94 40.14 10.38
C LYS A 202 2.49 39.87 9.97
N PRO A 203 1.48 40.34 10.73
CA PRO A 203 0.09 40.22 10.31
C PRO A 203 -0.20 41.20 9.18
N LYS A 204 -0.67 40.70 8.05
CA LYS A 204 -1.29 41.52 7.00
C LYS A 204 -2.69 41.89 7.45
N ASN A 205 -2.89 43.16 7.67
CA ASN A 205 -4.16 43.80 7.94
C ASN A 205 -5.02 43.75 6.66
N ASN A 206 -6.10 42.97 6.68
CA ASN A 206 -7.07 42.95 5.61
C ASN A 206 -8.44 43.37 6.18
N GLN A 207 -8.77 44.60 5.98
CA GLN A 207 -10.08 45.17 6.31
C GLN A 207 -11.14 44.44 5.47
N GLN A 208 -11.94 43.62 6.13
CA GLN A 208 -13.17 43.10 5.56
C GLN A 208 -14.25 44.15 5.70
N LYS A 209 -14.75 44.58 4.55
CA LYS A 209 -16.01 45.35 4.46
C LYS A 209 -17.15 44.38 4.75
N GLU A 210 -17.88 44.64 5.80
CA GLU A 210 -19.17 44.04 6.10
C GLU A 210 -20.15 44.42 5.01
N ASN A 211 -20.81 43.43 4.41
CA ASN A 211 -22.03 43.62 3.62
C ASN A 211 -23.10 42.74 4.22
N THR A 212 -23.78 43.31 5.20
CA THR A 212 -25.08 42.85 5.71
C THR A 212 -26.17 43.16 4.73
N SER A 213 -26.83 42.15 4.17
CA SER A 213 -28.22 42.30 3.74
C SER A 213 -28.93 40.94 3.66
N TRP A 214 -29.50 40.52 4.77
CA TRP A 214 -30.54 39.51 4.81
C TRP A 214 -31.89 40.24 4.68
N LYS A 215 -32.50 40.25 3.50
CA LYS A 215 -33.89 40.61 3.35
C LYS A 215 -34.77 39.38 3.50
N THR A 216 -35.46 39.36 4.61
CA THR A 216 -36.67 38.55 4.85
C THR A 216 -37.74 38.92 3.85
N SER A 217 -38.31 37.92 3.14
CA SER A 217 -39.61 38.05 2.47
C SER A 217 -40.57 37.00 3.03
N LYS A 218 -41.38 37.47 3.99
CA LYS A 218 -42.68 36.89 4.27
C LYS A 218 -43.67 37.42 3.21
N LYS A 219 -44.52 36.58 2.57
CA LYS A 219 -45.97 36.64 2.52
C LYS A 219 -46.53 35.80 1.37
N LYS A 220 -47.44 34.91 1.79
CA LYS A 220 -48.87 34.86 1.40
C LYS A 220 -49.16 34.48 -0.08
N LYS A 221 -49.68 33.32 -0.32
CA LYS A 221 -51.06 32.86 -0.27
C LYS A 221 -51.09 31.33 -0.38
#